data_15053c238f9e0a1fcc3f53988e31d2f7
#
_entry.id   15053c238f9e0a1fcc3f53988e31d2f7
#
_cell.length_a   1.000
_cell.length_b   1.000
_cell.length_c   1.000
_cell.angle_alpha   90.00
_cell.angle_beta   90.00
_cell.angle_gamma   90.00
#
_symmetry.space_group_name_H-M   'P 1'
#
loop_
_entity.id
_entity.type
_entity.pdbx_description
1 polymer ?
#
loop_
_entity_poly.entity_id
_entity_poly.type
_entity_poly.pdbx_seq_one_letter_code
_entity_poly.pdbx_strand_id
1 'polypeptide(L)'
;MEYINPIISGFYPDPSICRVGDDFYLVNSSFEYFPGIPVFHSKDLINWEQIGHCISRPEQLTLRQGVPNCVGIYAPTIRYHEGIFYVISTNVAYGGKDEGNFIVWTDNPYGEWSDPVFIDLPGIDSSLFFDDDGRVYYTGAFDNGIFISELKFSYKYDENGRVTDMSCDVVSDRKVIWNGTGGNDPEGPHLYKINGWYYLLISEGGTEFCHMITIARSRDILGEYESCPRNPVFSNRSTSLPIKGTGHMDIVCDKFGDWWGVCLGNRPITYPFKHNLGRETFLVPMVWDEGGWPVIGRDGLLDEKLTENCLVGLFKSR
;
A
#
# COMPACT_ATOMS: atom_id res chain seq x y z
N MET A 1 4.50 11.53 21.86
CA MET A 1 3.23 11.60 21.11
C MET A 1 2.34 10.45 21.60
N GLU A 2 1.09 10.73 21.94
CA GLU A 2 0.12 9.69 22.30
C GLU A 2 -0.98 9.68 21.23
N TYR A 3 -1.32 8.52 20.69
CA TYR A 3 -2.46 8.38 19.80
C TYR A 3 -3.16 7.03 19.99
N ILE A 4 -4.40 6.95 19.52
CA ILE A 4 -5.24 5.76 19.61
C ILE A 4 -5.54 5.28 18.20
N ASN A 5 -5.25 4.03 17.92
CA ASN A 5 -5.65 3.34 16.71
C ASN A 5 -7.13 2.87 16.76
N PRO A 6 -7.83 2.79 15.61
CA PRO A 6 -7.36 3.10 14.26
C PRO A 6 -7.25 4.61 14.00
N ILE A 7 -6.36 5.00 13.09
CA ILE A 7 -6.26 6.41 12.64
C ILE A 7 -7.37 6.78 11.67
N ILE A 8 -7.93 5.80 10.92
CA ILE A 8 -9.13 5.96 10.11
C ILE A 8 -10.05 4.79 10.43
N SER A 9 -11.16 5.08 11.12
CA SER A 9 -12.15 4.10 11.53
C SER A 9 -13.20 3.90 10.45
N GLY A 10 -13.70 2.67 10.29
CA GLY A 10 -14.69 2.29 9.30
C GLY A 10 -14.11 1.38 8.23
N PHE A 11 -14.81 1.25 7.09
CA PHE A 11 -14.38 0.37 6.01
C PHE A 11 -13.36 1.09 5.11
N TYR A 12 -12.09 1.09 5.55
CA TYR A 12 -10.96 1.69 4.86
C TYR A 12 -9.77 0.71 4.87
N PRO A 13 -9.85 -0.39 4.08
CA PRO A 13 -8.82 -1.42 4.01
C PRO A 13 -7.68 -1.03 3.08
N ASP A 14 -6.61 -1.82 3.14
CA ASP A 14 -5.51 -1.82 2.18
C ASP A 14 -4.90 -0.41 2.01
N PRO A 15 -4.46 0.25 3.10
CA PRO A 15 -3.95 1.60 3.01
C PRO A 15 -2.61 1.66 2.28
N SER A 16 -2.45 2.67 1.42
CA SER A 16 -1.14 3.06 0.88
C SER A 16 -0.91 4.54 1.10
N ILE A 17 0.35 4.93 1.35
CA ILE A 17 0.74 6.24 1.81
C ILE A 17 1.93 6.80 1.03
N CYS A 18 1.91 8.11 0.78
CA CYS A 18 3.11 8.85 0.34
C CYS A 18 3.25 10.17 1.09
N ARG A 19 4.46 10.73 1.09
CA ARG A 19 4.78 12.03 1.68
C ARG A 19 5.24 13.01 0.61
N VAL A 20 4.74 14.25 0.72
CA VAL A 20 5.15 15.38 -0.13
C VAL A 20 5.49 16.57 0.77
N GLY A 21 6.77 16.87 0.95
CA GLY A 21 7.20 17.88 1.90
C GLY A 21 6.83 17.53 3.35
N ASP A 22 5.94 18.32 3.95
CA ASP A 22 5.41 18.12 5.30
C ASP A 22 4.03 17.43 5.32
N ASP A 23 3.48 17.10 4.17
CA ASP A 23 2.14 16.57 4.00
C ASP A 23 2.16 15.09 3.68
N PHE A 24 1.19 14.35 4.18
CA PHE A 24 0.98 12.93 3.93
C PHE A 24 -0.35 12.72 3.19
N TYR A 25 -0.34 11.82 2.23
CA TYR A 25 -1.52 11.43 1.47
C TYR A 25 -1.69 9.92 1.54
N LEU A 26 -2.94 9.48 1.75
CA LEU A 26 -3.29 8.08 1.91
C LEU A 26 -4.51 7.73 1.07
N VAL A 27 -4.51 6.53 0.53
CA VAL A 27 -5.61 5.95 -0.24
C VAL A 27 -5.98 4.57 0.29
N ASN A 28 -7.23 4.15 0.04
CA ASN A 28 -7.75 2.84 0.43
C ASN A 28 -8.52 2.16 -0.70
N SER A 29 -8.66 0.84 -0.64
CA SER A 29 -9.59 0.09 -1.47
C SER A 29 -11.03 0.57 -1.28
N SER A 30 -11.83 0.47 -2.31
CA SER A 30 -13.25 0.81 -2.25
C SER A 30 -14.17 -0.27 -2.78
N PHE A 31 -13.65 -1.31 -3.40
CA PHE A 31 -14.40 -2.44 -3.96
C PHE A 31 -15.56 -1.99 -4.85
N GLU A 32 -16.78 -2.39 -4.51
CA GLU A 32 -18.01 -2.02 -5.23
C GLU A 32 -18.53 -0.61 -4.91
N TYR A 33 -17.95 0.11 -3.94
CA TYR A 33 -18.41 1.42 -3.54
C TYR A 33 -17.96 2.52 -4.48
N PHE A 34 -18.89 3.45 -4.76
CA PHE A 34 -18.64 4.65 -5.54
C PHE A 34 -19.05 5.91 -4.74
N PRO A 35 -18.25 6.99 -4.74
CA PRO A 35 -16.99 7.19 -5.44
C PRO A 35 -15.86 6.23 -4.96
N GLY A 36 -14.95 5.88 -5.88
CA GLY A 36 -13.91 4.89 -5.63
C GLY A 36 -12.55 5.50 -5.24
N ILE A 37 -11.79 4.74 -4.49
CA ILE A 37 -10.45 5.09 -3.97
C ILE A 37 -10.48 6.42 -3.21
N PRO A 38 -10.94 6.44 -1.95
CA PRO A 38 -10.91 7.64 -1.12
C PRO A 38 -9.48 8.13 -0.93
N VAL A 39 -9.31 9.45 -0.94
CA VAL A 39 -8.03 10.14 -0.74
C VAL A 39 -8.09 10.91 0.55
N PHE A 40 -7.11 10.70 1.41
CA PHE A 40 -6.96 11.38 2.70
C PHE A 40 -5.69 12.21 2.72
N HIS A 41 -5.71 13.29 3.49
CA HIS A 41 -4.58 14.16 3.75
C HIS A 41 -4.35 14.31 5.26
N SER A 42 -3.08 14.37 5.66
CA SER A 42 -2.66 14.63 7.05
C SER A 42 -1.33 15.40 7.08
N LYS A 43 -1.10 16.13 8.19
CA LYS A 43 0.18 16.79 8.50
C LYS A 43 0.95 16.09 9.62
N ASP A 44 0.34 15.10 10.27
CA ASP A 44 0.87 14.50 11.50
C ASP A 44 0.71 12.97 11.57
N LEU A 45 0.22 12.33 10.50
CA LEU A 45 -0.07 10.89 10.40
C LEU A 45 -1.21 10.38 11.30
N ILE A 46 -1.74 11.22 12.19
CA ILE A 46 -2.76 10.85 13.19
C ILE A 46 -4.12 11.41 12.82
N ASN A 47 -4.16 12.68 12.45
CA ASN A 47 -5.39 13.40 12.10
C ASN A 47 -5.53 13.42 10.57
N TRP A 48 -6.55 12.74 10.06
CA TRP A 48 -6.77 12.59 8.63
C TRP A 48 -8.06 13.27 8.20
N GLU A 49 -7.99 14.01 7.11
CA GLU A 49 -9.13 14.61 6.42
C GLU A 49 -9.31 13.91 5.07
N GLN A 50 -10.51 13.43 4.79
CA GLN A 50 -10.85 12.92 3.47
C GLN A 50 -11.04 14.11 2.51
N ILE A 51 -10.18 14.22 1.50
CA ILE A 51 -10.13 15.35 0.57
C ILE A 51 -10.80 15.07 -0.77
N GLY A 52 -11.13 13.82 -1.07
CA GLY A 52 -11.78 13.43 -2.32
C GLY A 52 -11.69 11.95 -2.61
N HIS A 53 -11.77 11.62 -3.89
CA HIS A 53 -11.66 10.27 -4.44
C HIS A 53 -10.95 10.30 -5.78
N CYS A 54 -10.16 9.26 -6.07
CA CYS A 54 -9.49 9.14 -7.37
C CYS A 54 -10.48 8.82 -8.51
N ILE A 55 -11.52 8.04 -8.22
CA ILE A 55 -12.60 7.70 -9.14
C ILE A 55 -13.87 8.39 -8.66
N SER A 56 -14.15 9.56 -9.21
CA SER A 56 -15.26 10.43 -8.81
C SER A 56 -16.31 10.65 -9.90
N ARG A 57 -16.02 10.31 -11.15
CA ARG A 57 -16.95 10.41 -12.28
C ARG A 57 -17.38 9.01 -12.70
N PRO A 58 -18.71 8.76 -12.89
CA PRO A 58 -19.23 7.43 -13.25
C PRO A 58 -18.67 6.87 -14.57
N GLU A 59 -18.26 7.73 -15.47
CA GLU A 59 -17.67 7.39 -16.77
C GLU A 59 -16.19 6.99 -16.69
N GLN A 60 -15.48 7.33 -15.60
CA GLN A 60 -14.04 6.99 -15.46
C GLN A 60 -13.81 5.49 -15.42
N LEU A 61 -14.63 4.76 -14.67
CA LEU A 61 -14.43 3.34 -14.45
C LEU A 61 -15.77 2.63 -14.26
N THR A 62 -15.98 1.56 -15.01
CA THR A 62 -17.21 0.76 -14.89
C THR A 62 -17.09 -0.23 -13.74
N LEU A 63 -17.87 -0.04 -12.67
CA LEU A 63 -18.07 -1.04 -11.64
C LEU A 63 -19.18 -2.01 -12.05
N ARG A 64 -18.82 -3.28 -12.21
CA ARG A 64 -19.74 -4.31 -12.68
C ARG A 64 -20.82 -4.62 -11.65
N GLN A 65 -22.08 -4.60 -12.08
CA GLN A 65 -23.21 -5.01 -11.26
C GLN A 65 -23.37 -6.53 -11.21
N GLY A 66 -23.90 -7.05 -10.08
CA GLY A 66 -24.20 -8.47 -9.92
C GLY A 66 -22.99 -9.37 -9.64
N VAL A 67 -21.86 -8.79 -9.27
CA VAL A 67 -20.69 -9.52 -8.74
C VAL A 67 -20.83 -9.76 -7.23
N PRO A 68 -20.07 -10.71 -6.64
CA PRO A 68 -20.02 -10.87 -5.18
C PRO A 68 -19.58 -9.59 -4.45
N ASN A 69 -19.93 -9.48 -3.17
CA ASN A 69 -19.44 -8.40 -2.32
C ASN A 69 -17.90 -8.40 -2.22
N CYS A 70 -17.32 -7.24 -2.03
CA CYS A 70 -15.85 -7.04 -2.00
C CYS A 70 -15.16 -7.39 -3.32
N VAL A 71 -15.82 -7.10 -4.43
CA VAL A 71 -15.28 -7.14 -5.80
C VAL A 71 -15.35 -5.73 -6.40
N GLY A 72 -14.47 -5.40 -7.33
CA GLY A 72 -14.35 -4.06 -7.91
C GLY A 72 -12.94 -3.51 -7.70
N ILE A 73 -12.81 -2.34 -7.12
CA ILE A 73 -11.53 -1.65 -6.96
C ILE A 73 -10.79 -2.18 -5.73
N TYR A 74 -9.77 -2.99 -5.98
CA TYR A 74 -8.90 -3.61 -4.97
C TYR A 74 -7.84 -2.63 -4.47
N ALA A 75 -6.80 -3.17 -3.79
CA ALA A 75 -5.78 -2.37 -3.12
C ALA A 75 -5.11 -1.33 -4.04
N PRO A 76 -5.21 -0.04 -3.71
CA PRO A 76 -4.50 0.99 -4.43
C PRO A 76 -3.11 1.22 -3.84
N THR A 77 -2.16 1.64 -4.67
CA THR A 77 -0.89 2.19 -4.23
C THR A 77 -0.76 3.64 -4.68
N ILE A 78 -0.49 4.56 -3.75
CA ILE A 78 -0.21 5.96 -4.07
C ILE A 78 1.29 6.22 -4.05
N ARG A 79 1.80 6.93 -5.08
CA ARG A 79 3.18 7.43 -5.14
C ARG A 79 3.20 8.87 -5.66
N TYR A 80 4.20 9.61 -5.22
CA TYR A 80 4.46 10.97 -5.71
C TYR A 80 5.84 11.01 -6.36
N HIS A 81 5.89 11.48 -7.60
CA HIS A 81 7.13 11.61 -8.35
C HIS A 81 7.06 12.83 -9.27
N GLU A 82 8.09 13.69 -9.22
CA GLU A 82 8.25 14.86 -10.09
C GLU A 82 7.01 15.76 -10.23
N GLY A 83 6.33 16.03 -9.11
CA GLY A 83 5.17 16.94 -9.09
C GLY A 83 3.82 16.27 -9.36
N ILE A 84 3.80 14.97 -9.62
CA ILE A 84 2.59 14.22 -9.96
C ILE A 84 2.33 13.13 -8.92
N PHE A 85 1.08 13.00 -8.51
CA PHE A 85 0.57 11.87 -7.76
C PHE A 85 0.07 10.79 -8.73
N TYR A 86 0.48 9.57 -8.49
CA TYR A 86 0.05 8.37 -9.21
C TYR A 86 -0.66 7.45 -8.23
N VAL A 87 -1.82 6.96 -8.62
CA VAL A 87 -2.51 5.87 -7.93
C VAL A 87 -2.72 4.74 -8.91
N ILE A 88 -2.16 3.58 -8.58
CA ILE A 88 -2.35 2.34 -9.32
C ILE A 88 -3.23 1.40 -8.50
N SER A 89 -4.16 0.70 -9.15
CA SER A 89 -5.04 -0.28 -8.52
C SER A 89 -5.51 -1.31 -9.54
N THR A 90 -6.26 -2.31 -9.08
CA THR A 90 -6.87 -3.34 -9.92
C THR A 90 -8.39 -3.25 -9.82
N ASN A 91 -9.08 -3.16 -10.95
CA ASN A 91 -10.52 -3.37 -11.01
C ASN A 91 -10.79 -4.84 -11.31
N VAL A 92 -11.26 -5.58 -10.32
CA VAL A 92 -11.67 -6.99 -10.46
C VAL A 92 -13.14 -7.04 -10.88
N ALA A 93 -13.40 -7.44 -12.11
CA ALA A 93 -14.74 -7.36 -12.71
C ALA A 93 -15.22 -8.68 -13.34
N TYR A 94 -14.50 -9.79 -13.15
CA TYR A 94 -14.82 -11.13 -13.70
C TYR A 94 -15.20 -11.11 -15.18
N GLY A 95 -14.31 -10.59 -16.02
CA GLY A 95 -14.52 -10.46 -17.48
C GLY A 95 -15.44 -9.30 -17.86
N GLY A 96 -15.67 -8.35 -16.94
CA GLY A 96 -16.43 -7.13 -17.22
C GLY A 96 -15.63 -6.09 -18.00
N LYS A 97 -16.32 -5.03 -18.44
CA LYS A 97 -15.64 -3.86 -18.98
C LYS A 97 -14.77 -3.21 -17.92
N ASP A 98 -13.65 -2.65 -18.34
CA ASP A 98 -12.68 -1.94 -17.48
C ASP A 98 -12.07 -2.85 -16.38
N GLU A 99 -11.98 -4.18 -16.64
CA GLU A 99 -11.25 -5.10 -15.78
C GLU A 99 -9.73 -4.97 -15.97
N GLY A 100 -8.96 -5.08 -14.89
CA GLY A 100 -7.51 -5.11 -14.92
C GLY A 100 -6.84 -4.02 -14.10
N ASN A 101 -5.52 -3.95 -14.23
CA ASN A 101 -4.70 -2.95 -13.55
C ASN A 101 -4.77 -1.61 -14.27
N PHE A 102 -4.91 -0.53 -13.52
CA PHE A 102 -5.01 0.82 -14.07
C PHE A 102 -4.28 1.84 -13.20
N ILE A 103 -3.84 2.92 -13.83
CA ILE A 103 -3.27 4.10 -13.18
C ILE A 103 -4.18 5.30 -13.41
N VAL A 104 -4.42 6.07 -12.35
CA VAL A 104 -4.91 7.44 -12.43
C VAL A 104 -3.88 8.38 -11.82
N TRP A 105 -3.81 9.61 -12.31
CA TRP A 105 -2.82 10.60 -11.88
C TRP A 105 -3.40 12.00 -11.76
N THR A 106 -2.73 12.86 -10.99
CA THR A 106 -3.05 14.28 -10.86
C THR A 106 -1.83 15.07 -10.36
N ASP A 107 -1.75 16.34 -10.66
CA ASP A 107 -0.83 17.30 -10.03
C ASP A 107 -1.43 17.97 -8.78
N ASN A 108 -2.74 17.78 -8.55
CA ASN A 108 -3.47 18.34 -7.41
C ASN A 108 -4.42 17.31 -6.79
N PRO A 109 -4.07 16.69 -5.67
CA PRO A 109 -4.88 15.63 -5.05
C PRO A 109 -6.22 16.10 -4.47
N TYR A 110 -6.44 17.42 -4.36
CA TYR A 110 -7.71 18.03 -3.99
C TYR A 110 -8.64 18.25 -5.19
N GLY A 111 -8.14 18.05 -6.40
CA GLY A 111 -8.86 18.26 -7.64
C GLY A 111 -9.33 16.97 -8.29
N GLU A 112 -9.57 17.06 -9.59
CA GLU A 112 -9.92 15.90 -10.40
C GLU A 112 -8.69 15.05 -10.72
N TRP A 113 -8.89 13.74 -10.72
CA TRP A 113 -7.93 12.75 -11.19
C TRP A 113 -8.20 12.42 -12.67
N SER A 114 -7.16 12.00 -13.37
CA SER A 114 -7.24 11.61 -14.78
C SER A 114 -8.24 10.46 -15.01
N ASP A 115 -8.57 10.23 -16.26
CA ASP A 115 -9.15 8.96 -16.66
C ASP A 115 -8.12 7.83 -16.49
N PRO A 116 -8.56 6.58 -16.26
CA PRO A 116 -7.68 5.45 -16.07
C PRO A 116 -6.84 5.10 -17.31
N VAL A 117 -5.55 4.89 -17.09
CA VAL A 117 -4.63 4.30 -18.06
C VAL A 117 -4.44 2.82 -17.70
N PHE A 118 -4.99 1.92 -18.50
CA PHE A 118 -4.91 0.48 -18.25
C PHE A 118 -3.54 -0.07 -18.62
N ILE A 119 -3.09 -1.07 -17.83
CA ILE A 119 -1.80 -1.75 -17.99
C ILE A 119 -2.08 -3.23 -18.27
N ASP A 120 -1.50 -3.76 -19.34
CA ASP A 120 -1.64 -5.15 -19.73
C ASP A 120 -0.68 -6.06 -18.94
N LEU A 121 -0.92 -6.12 -17.63
CA LEU A 121 -0.26 -7.03 -16.69
C LEU A 121 -1.32 -7.73 -15.84
N PRO A 122 -1.15 -9.02 -15.52
CA PRO A 122 -2.11 -9.77 -14.71
C PRO A 122 -1.93 -9.48 -13.22
N GLY A 123 -2.79 -10.08 -12.41
CA GLY A 123 -2.71 -10.10 -10.96
C GLY A 123 -3.41 -8.93 -10.30
N ILE A 124 -3.18 -8.81 -9.00
CA ILE A 124 -3.78 -7.81 -8.12
C ILE A 124 -2.71 -7.10 -7.30
N ASP A 125 -3.14 -6.13 -6.51
CA ASP A 125 -2.30 -5.38 -5.55
C ASP A 125 -1.08 -4.74 -6.21
N SER A 126 -1.36 -4.07 -7.32
CA SER A 126 -0.34 -3.41 -8.12
C SER A 126 0.32 -2.24 -7.38
N SER A 127 1.63 -2.13 -7.51
CA SER A 127 2.42 -1.05 -6.92
C SER A 127 3.42 -0.47 -7.93
N LEU A 128 3.72 0.83 -7.78
CA LEU A 128 4.72 1.53 -8.58
C LEU A 128 5.97 1.82 -7.74
N PHE A 129 7.12 1.67 -8.37
CA PHE A 129 8.40 2.09 -7.81
C PHE A 129 9.17 2.93 -8.84
N PHE A 130 9.53 4.15 -8.47
CA PHE A 130 10.37 5.05 -9.27
C PHE A 130 11.80 4.95 -8.75
N ASP A 131 12.71 4.40 -9.56
CA ASP A 131 14.12 4.24 -9.17
C ASP A 131 14.93 5.52 -9.46
N ASP A 132 16.06 5.66 -8.79
CA ASP A 132 16.97 6.81 -8.91
C ASP A 132 17.58 6.96 -10.32
N ASP A 133 17.56 5.91 -11.14
CA ASP A 133 18.05 5.92 -12.53
C ASP A 133 16.98 6.36 -13.55
N GLY A 134 15.80 6.75 -13.06
CA GLY A 134 14.67 7.21 -13.86
C GLY A 134 13.80 6.10 -14.45
N ARG A 135 14.08 4.83 -14.13
CA ARG A 135 13.19 3.71 -14.51
C ARG A 135 12.02 3.61 -13.55
N VAL A 136 10.90 3.17 -14.10
CA VAL A 136 9.66 2.92 -13.35
C VAL A 136 9.36 1.44 -13.37
N TYR A 137 9.08 0.89 -12.22
CA TYR A 137 8.77 -0.53 -12.07
C TYR A 137 7.36 -0.72 -11.52
N TYR A 138 6.70 -1.72 -12.06
CA TYR A 138 5.48 -2.32 -11.56
C TYR A 138 5.82 -3.54 -10.74
N THR A 139 5.19 -3.71 -9.59
CA THR A 139 5.11 -4.98 -8.88
C THR A 139 3.67 -5.37 -8.66
N GLY A 140 3.36 -6.67 -8.67
CA GLY A 140 2.02 -7.18 -8.43
C GLY A 140 2.05 -8.65 -7.97
N ALA A 141 0.94 -9.09 -7.41
CA ALA A 141 0.73 -10.46 -6.94
C ALA A 141 0.05 -11.30 -8.02
N PHE A 142 0.67 -12.39 -8.44
CA PHE A 142 0.11 -13.31 -9.42
C PHE A 142 0.72 -14.71 -9.27
N ASP A 143 -0.12 -15.76 -9.36
CA ASP A 143 0.29 -17.16 -9.34
C ASP A 143 1.18 -17.53 -8.13
N ASN A 144 0.74 -17.13 -6.93
CA ASN A 144 1.44 -17.33 -5.65
C ASN A 144 2.85 -16.75 -5.58
N GLY A 145 3.10 -15.65 -6.28
CA GLY A 145 4.37 -14.96 -6.23
C GLY A 145 4.26 -13.47 -6.53
N ILE A 146 5.30 -12.75 -6.16
CA ILE A 146 5.44 -11.34 -6.51
C ILE A 146 6.31 -11.23 -7.74
N PHE A 147 5.81 -10.58 -8.76
CA PHE A 147 6.58 -10.29 -9.96
C PHE A 147 6.82 -8.80 -10.14
N ILE A 148 7.83 -8.50 -10.96
CA ILE A 148 8.20 -7.16 -11.37
C ILE A 148 8.21 -7.06 -12.89
N SER A 149 7.84 -5.89 -13.43
CA SER A 149 8.02 -5.50 -14.83
C SER A 149 8.42 -4.03 -14.90
N GLU A 150 9.22 -3.66 -15.90
CA GLU A 150 9.55 -2.27 -16.16
C GLU A 150 8.44 -1.61 -16.99
N LEU A 151 8.07 -0.39 -16.61
CA LEU A 151 7.10 0.46 -17.29
C LEU A 151 7.80 1.66 -17.92
N LYS A 152 7.23 2.15 -19.01
CA LYS A 152 7.61 3.42 -19.62
C LYS A 152 6.42 4.35 -19.69
N PHE A 153 6.51 5.47 -19.01
CA PHE A 153 5.53 6.55 -19.08
C PHE A 153 5.88 7.52 -20.21
N SER A 154 4.86 7.99 -20.91
CA SER A 154 4.97 9.04 -21.92
C SER A 154 3.91 10.10 -21.65
N TYR A 155 4.31 11.39 -21.66
CA TYR A 155 3.45 12.49 -21.26
C TYR A 155 3.22 13.45 -22.42
N LYS A 156 2.02 14.05 -22.44
CA LYS A 156 1.74 15.25 -23.22
C LYS A 156 1.62 16.44 -22.28
N TYR A 157 2.05 17.60 -22.76
CA TYR A 157 2.08 18.82 -21.98
C TYR A 157 1.29 19.93 -22.68
N ASP A 158 0.69 20.83 -21.90
CA ASP A 158 0.15 22.08 -22.41
C ASP A 158 1.27 23.12 -22.62
N GLU A 159 0.86 24.33 -23.06
CA GLU A 159 1.76 25.45 -23.29
C GLU A 159 2.47 25.98 -22.03
N ASN A 160 1.95 25.63 -20.84
CA ASN A 160 2.51 26.00 -19.54
C ASN A 160 3.41 24.91 -18.95
N GLY A 161 3.57 23.76 -19.65
CA GLY A 161 4.34 22.61 -19.19
C GLY A 161 3.61 21.70 -18.19
N ARG A 162 2.28 21.84 -18.06
CA ARG A 162 1.46 20.97 -17.24
C ARG A 162 1.14 19.69 -18.00
N VAL A 163 1.22 18.54 -17.33
CA VAL A 163 0.81 17.26 -17.92
C VAL A 163 -0.69 17.28 -18.20
N THR A 164 -1.08 16.96 -19.43
CA THR A 164 -2.49 16.88 -19.87
C THR A 164 -2.93 15.49 -20.25
N ASP A 165 -1.98 14.59 -20.51
CA ASP A 165 -2.25 13.21 -20.88
C ASP A 165 -1.04 12.34 -20.55
N MET A 166 -1.26 11.06 -20.25
CA MET A 166 -0.23 10.08 -19.98
C MET A 166 -0.58 8.76 -20.64
N SER A 167 0.42 8.08 -21.19
CA SER A 167 0.33 6.68 -21.58
C SER A 167 1.38 5.85 -20.84
N CYS A 168 1.11 4.56 -20.70
CA CYS A 168 1.97 3.61 -20.03
C CYS A 168 2.17 2.37 -20.89
N ASP A 169 3.41 2.05 -21.19
CA ASP A 169 3.80 0.83 -21.91
C ASP A 169 4.54 -0.12 -20.98
N VAL A 170 4.26 -1.41 -21.07
CA VAL A 170 5.06 -2.47 -20.44
C VAL A 170 6.26 -2.74 -21.35
N VAL A 171 7.48 -2.51 -20.85
CA VAL A 171 8.71 -2.58 -21.67
C VAL A 171 9.63 -3.74 -21.34
N SER A 172 9.29 -4.55 -20.34
CA SER A 172 10.01 -5.79 -20.01
C SER A 172 9.06 -6.94 -19.75
N ASP A 173 9.57 -8.17 -19.93
CA ASP A 173 8.88 -9.38 -19.49
C ASP A 173 8.73 -9.37 -17.95
N ARG A 174 7.72 -10.09 -17.49
CA ARG A 174 7.49 -10.33 -16.06
C ARG A 174 8.59 -11.22 -15.48
N LYS A 175 9.13 -10.83 -14.33
CA LYS A 175 10.07 -11.63 -13.55
C LYS A 175 9.52 -11.84 -12.15
N VAL A 176 9.34 -13.08 -11.71
CA VAL A 176 9.06 -13.37 -10.31
C VAL A 176 10.33 -13.07 -9.51
N ILE A 177 10.20 -12.22 -8.48
CA ILE A 177 11.31 -11.77 -7.65
C ILE A 177 11.27 -12.40 -6.24
N TRP A 178 10.09 -12.78 -5.73
CA TRP A 178 9.95 -13.46 -4.45
C TRP A 178 8.60 -14.16 -4.32
N ASN A 179 8.57 -15.34 -3.67
CA ASN A 179 7.37 -16.12 -3.40
C ASN A 179 6.96 -16.08 -1.91
N GLY A 180 7.47 -15.11 -1.15
CA GLY A 180 7.20 -15.02 0.28
C GLY A 180 7.95 -16.07 1.12
N THR A 181 7.43 -16.33 2.31
CA THR A 181 7.99 -17.26 3.29
C THR A 181 7.29 -18.63 3.31
N GLY A 182 6.30 -18.82 2.43
CA GLY A 182 5.46 -20.02 2.35
C GLY A 182 4.10 -19.86 3.04
N GLY A 183 3.74 -18.65 3.43
CA GLY A 183 2.35 -18.31 3.79
C GLY A 183 1.45 -18.34 2.54
N ASN A 184 0.13 -18.47 2.77
CA ASN A 184 -0.83 -18.38 1.68
C ASN A 184 -0.88 -16.94 1.12
N ASP A 185 -1.21 -16.81 -0.14
CA ASP A 185 -1.58 -15.55 -0.79
C ASP A 185 -0.53 -14.45 -0.56
N PRO A 186 0.72 -14.59 -1.07
CA PRO A 186 1.66 -13.48 -1.08
C PRO A 186 1.09 -12.33 -1.93
N GLU A 187 0.84 -11.17 -1.29
CA GLU A 187 0.10 -10.04 -1.86
C GLU A 187 0.63 -8.69 -1.35
N GLY A 188 0.07 -7.58 -1.83
CA GLY A 188 0.37 -6.24 -1.35
C GLY A 188 1.83 -5.82 -1.46
N PRO A 189 2.52 -6.02 -2.59
CA PRO A 189 3.94 -5.74 -2.70
C PRO A 189 4.23 -4.24 -2.76
N HIS A 190 5.19 -3.80 -1.94
CA HIS A 190 5.78 -2.47 -2.03
C HIS A 190 7.30 -2.55 -2.06
N LEU A 191 7.91 -1.86 -3.03
CA LEU A 191 9.36 -1.73 -3.15
C LEU A 191 9.83 -0.40 -2.56
N TYR A 192 10.97 -0.45 -1.86
CA TYR A 192 11.66 0.72 -1.31
C TYR A 192 13.15 0.60 -1.53
N LYS A 193 13.83 1.71 -1.83
CA LYS A 193 15.30 1.77 -1.90
C LYS A 193 15.84 2.53 -0.70
N ILE A 194 16.52 1.83 0.20
CA ILE A 194 16.99 2.38 1.46
C ILE A 194 18.44 1.93 1.68
N ASN A 195 19.35 2.88 1.83
CA ASN A 195 20.78 2.63 2.06
C ASN A 195 21.40 1.65 1.03
N GLY A 196 20.99 1.75 -0.23
CA GLY A 196 21.47 0.93 -1.34
C GLY A 196 20.96 -0.52 -1.34
N TRP A 197 19.90 -0.82 -0.59
CA TRP A 197 19.14 -2.03 -0.67
C TRP A 197 17.74 -1.76 -1.25
N TYR A 198 17.26 -2.67 -2.08
CA TYR A 198 15.86 -2.76 -2.46
C TYR A 198 15.15 -3.68 -1.47
N TYR A 199 14.20 -3.13 -0.73
CA TYR A 199 13.35 -3.88 0.18
C TYR A 199 12.01 -4.16 -0.49
N LEU A 200 11.57 -5.41 -0.44
CA LEU A 200 10.24 -5.84 -0.88
C LEU A 200 9.44 -6.21 0.35
N LEU A 201 8.46 -5.39 0.70
CA LEU A 201 7.49 -5.62 1.76
C LEU A 201 6.24 -6.23 1.14
N ILE A 202 5.75 -7.33 1.72
CA ILE A 202 4.53 -8.01 1.26
C ILE A 202 3.67 -8.46 2.42
N SER A 203 2.43 -8.82 2.11
CA SER A 203 1.54 -9.54 3.02
C SER A 203 1.46 -11.00 2.66
N GLU A 204 1.25 -11.86 3.64
CA GLU A 204 0.96 -13.28 3.50
C GLU A 204 -0.09 -13.73 4.51
N GLY A 205 -0.68 -14.90 4.32
CA GLY A 205 -1.62 -15.52 5.24
C GLY A 205 -3.09 -15.23 4.94
N GLY A 206 -3.38 -14.51 3.86
CA GLY A 206 -4.70 -14.05 3.49
C GLY A 206 -5.23 -12.95 4.42
N THR A 207 -6.16 -12.14 3.91
CA THR A 207 -6.67 -10.94 4.60
C THR A 207 -7.60 -11.21 5.78
N GLU A 208 -7.29 -12.24 6.59
CA GLU A 208 -8.04 -12.64 7.78
C GLU A 208 -7.12 -12.83 9.00
N PHE A 209 -7.33 -13.86 9.83
CA PHE A 209 -6.66 -14.02 11.13
C PHE A 209 -5.18 -14.40 11.03
N CYS A 210 -4.78 -15.00 9.92
CA CYS A 210 -3.39 -15.40 9.67
C CYS A 210 -2.56 -14.30 9.00
N HIS A 211 -3.19 -13.18 8.67
CA HIS A 211 -2.56 -12.08 7.95
C HIS A 211 -1.31 -11.57 8.67
N MET A 212 -0.27 -11.32 7.91
CA MET A 212 1.05 -10.95 8.40
C MET A 212 1.84 -10.18 7.36
N ILE A 213 2.84 -9.45 7.81
CA ILE A 213 3.81 -8.77 6.96
C ILE A 213 5.12 -9.54 6.97
N THR A 214 5.63 -9.79 5.78
CA THR A 214 6.96 -10.35 5.54
C THR A 214 7.77 -9.43 4.65
N ILE A 215 9.09 -9.49 4.73
CA ILE A 215 10.00 -8.62 4.00
C ILE A 215 11.23 -9.37 3.53
N ALA A 216 11.69 -9.02 2.33
CA ALA A 216 12.95 -9.47 1.77
C ALA A 216 13.71 -8.26 1.19
N ARG A 217 15.00 -8.42 0.91
CA ARG A 217 15.81 -7.36 0.30
C ARG A 217 16.82 -7.90 -0.71
N SER A 218 17.22 -7.04 -1.65
CA SER A 218 18.29 -7.34 -2.62
C SER A 218 19.16 -6.12 -2.88
N ARG A 219 20.38 -6.32 -3.39
CA ARG A 219 21.23 -5.23 -3.90
C ARG A 219 20.92 -4.87 -5.34
N ASP A 220 20.24 -5.73 -6.04
CA ASP A 220 19.79 -5.55 -7.41
C ASP A 220 18.27 -5.72 -7.45
N ILE A 221 17.55 -4.75 -8.02
CA ILE A 221 16.09 -4.75 -8.09
C ILE A 221 15.54 -5.99 -8.81
N LEU A 222 16.29 -6.51 -9.77
CA LEU A 222 15.98 -7.75 -10.49
C LEU A 222 16.77 -8.96 -9.93
N GLY A 223 17.49 -8.79 -8.81
CA GLY A 223 18.31 -9.84 -8.22
C GLY A 223 17.53 -10.85 -7.38
N GLU A 224 18.27 -11.64 -6.63
CA GLU A 224 17.73 -12.55 -5.63
C GLU A 224 17.45 -11.79 -4.34
N TYR A 225 16.24 -11.95 -3.79
CA TYR A 225 15.81 -11.31 -2.56
C TYR A 225 16.04 -12.23 -1.36
N GLU A 226 16.90 -11.81 -0.44
CA GLU A 226 17.09 -12.49 0.84
C GLU A 226 15.94 -12.21 1.80
N SER A 227 15.34 -13.26 2.33
CA SER A 227 14.25 -13.16 3.31
C SER A 227 14.76 -12.67 4.66
N CYS A 228 14.02 -11.78 5.33
CA CYS A 228 14.36 -11.38 6.70
C CYS A 228 14.34 -12.60 7.64
N PRO A 229 15.39 -12.81 8.44
CA PRO A 229 15.46 -13.98 9.34
C PRO A 229 14.40 -13.94 10.47
N ARG A 230 13.73 -12.78 10.67
CA ARG A 230 12.66 -12.62 11.66
C ARG A 230 11.25 -12.61 11.06
N ASN A 231 11.10 -12.98 9.77
CA ASN A 231 9.77 -13.07 9.19
C ASN A 231 8.86 -14.06 9.95
N PRO A 232 7.57 -13.72 10.18
CA PRO A 232 6.94 -12.46 9.80
C PRO A 232 7.40 -11.31 10.71
N VAL A 233 7.66 -10.15 10.12
CA VAL A 233 8.12 -8.95 10.86
C VAL A 233 6.99 -8.22 11.58
N PHE A 234 5.71 -8.53 11.24
CA PHE A 234 4.56 -7.91 11.87
C PHE A 234 3.30 -8.78 11.72
N SER A 235 2.62 -9.06 12.82
CA SER A 235 1.31 -9.71 12.84
C SER A 235 0.74 -9.78 14.26
N ASN A 236 -0.55 -9.53 14.44
CA ASN A 236 -1.27 -9.80 15.70
C ASN A 236 -1.88 -11.21 15.76
N ARG A 237 -1.52 -12.11 14.83
CA ARG A 237 -2.03 -13.50 14.84
C ARG A 237 -1.64 -14.20 16.14
N SER A 238 -2.49 -15.10 16.60
CA SER A 238 -2.22 -15.94 17.78
C SER A 238 -1.92 -15.19 19.09
N THR A 239 -2.30 -13.91 19.19
CA THR A 239 -2.17 -13.09 20.39
C THR A 239 -3.52 -12.89 21.08
N SER A 240 -3.53 -12.32 22.28
CA SER A 240 -4.74 -11.86 22.98
C SER A 240 -5.08 -10.38 22.69
N LEU A 241 -4.31 -9.70 21.85
CA LEU A 241 -4.52 -8.29 21.50
C LEU A 241 -5.88 -8.09 20.81
N PRO A 242 -6.55 -6.94 21.01
CA PRO A 242 -7.90 -6.72 20.50
C PRO A 242 -7.96 -6.54 18.97
N ILE A 243 -6.87 -6.07 18.35
CA ILE A 243 -6.79 -5.87 16.90
C ILE A 243 -6.32 -7.18 16.26
N LYS A 244 -6.98 -7.59 15.17
CA LYS A 244 -6.72 -8.85 14.46
C LYS A 244 -6.57 -8.63 12.96
N GLY A 245 -6.05 -9.66 12.26
CA GLY A 245 -5.93 -9.65 10.81
C GLY A 245 -5.05 -8.52 10.31
N THR A 246 -3.99 -8.18 11.04
CA THR A 246 -3.11 -7.06 10.71
C THR A 246 -2.19 -7.42 9.55
N GLY A 247 -2.23 -6.63 8.49
CA GLY A 247 -1.44 -6.84 7.27
C GLY A 247 -1.64 -5.71 6.27
N HIS A 248 -1.30 -5.98 5.01
CA HIS A 248 -1.39 -5.05 3.89
C HIS A 248 -0.80 -3.68 4.24
N MET A 249 0.52 -3.65 4.43
CA MET A 249 1.23 -2.48 4.97
C MET A 249 1.98 -1.74 3.88
N ASP A 250 1.89 -0.41 3.92
CA ASP A 250 2.80 0.52 3.22
C ASP A 250 3.57 1.35 4.24
N ILE A 251 4.80 1.77 3.94
CA ILE A 251 5.66 2.50 4.88
C ILE A 251 6.10 3.86 4.35
N VAL A 252 6.31 4.79 5.26
CA VAL A 252 6.72 6.16 4.93
C VAL A 252 7.75 6.66 5.96
N CYS A 253 8.70 7.46 5.48
CA CYS A 253 9.62 8.20 6.33
C CYS A 253 9.15 9.64 6.48
N ASP A 254 9.05 10.13 7.71
CA ASP A 254 8.68 11.52 7.97
C ASP A 254 9.87 12.49 7.78
N LYS A 255 9.63 13.78 7.98
CA LYS A 255 10.66 14.81 7.83
C LYS A 255 11.76 14.77 8.89
N PHE A 256 11.55 14.07 9.98
CA PHE A 256 12.51 13.90 11.05
C PHE A 256 13.38 12.65 10.86
N GLY A 257 13.07 11.82 9.86
CA GLY A 257 13.75 10.56 9.57
C GLY A 257 13.15 9.38 10.32
N ASP A 258 12.00 9.57 10.98
CA ASP A 258 11.29 8.50 11.66
C ASP A 258 10.40 7.75 10.67
N TRP A 259 10.34 6.43 10.81
CA TRP A 259 9.60 5.56 9.92
C TRP A 259 8.28 5.10 10.53
N TRP A 260 7.29 5.02 9.66
CA TRP A 260 5.91 4.68 10.01
C TRP A 260 5.33 3.70 9.00
N GLY A 261 4.53 2.75 9.51
CA GLY A 261 3.72 1.87 8.68
C GLY A 261 2.24 2.20 8.82
N VAL A 262 1.51 2.18 7.72
CA VAL A 262 0.05 2.13 7.70
C VAL A 262 -0.38 0.74 7.29
N CYS A 263 -1.33 0.15 8.00
CA CYS A 263 -1.78 -1.22 7.72
C CYS A 263 -3.28 -1.37 7.96
N LEU A 264 -3.87 -2.42 7.42
CA LEU A 264 -5.23 -2.79 7.77
C LEU A 264 -5.28 -3.64 9.04
N GLY A 265 -6.46 -3.68 9.66
CA GLY A 265 -6.79 -4.59 10.74
C GLY A 265 -8.27 -4.56 11.06
N ASN A 266 -8.70 -5.49 11.93
CA ASN A 266 -10.08 -5.60 12.40
C ASN A 266 -10.13 -5.49 13.91
N ARG A 267 -11.21 -4.90 14.45
CA ARG A 267 -11.52 -4.88 15.90
C ARG A 267 -12.72 -5.79 16.19
N PRO A 268 -12.50 -7.09 16.42
CA PRO A 268 -13.59 -8.02 16.73
C PRO A 268 -14.27 -7.67 18.05
N ILE A 269 -15.59 -7.78 18.09
CA ILE A 269 -16.42 -7.50 19.27
C ILE A 269 -16.80 -8.77 20.04
N THR A 270 -16.67 -9.93 19.41
CA THR A 270 -16.99 -11.23 20.02
C THR A 270 -16.32 -12.39 19.26
N TYR A 271 -16.29 -13.55 19.90
CA TYR A 271 -15.87 -14.80 19.25
C TYR A 271 -17.05 -15.41 18.45
N PRO A 272 -16.84 -16.02 17.28
CA PRO A 272 -15.57 -16.10 16.54
C PRO A 272 -15.24 -14.82 15.76
N PHE A 273 -14.53 -13.91 16.37
CA PHE A 273 -13.96 -12.69 15.78
C PHE A 273 -14.90 -11.91 14.85
N LYS A 274 -16.15 -11.71 15.28
CA LYS A 274 -17.14 -10.94 14.53
C LYS A 274 -16.88 -9.44 14.69
N HIS A 275 -16.85 -8.73 13.58
CA HIS A 275 -16.75 -7.28 13.52
C HIS A 275 -17.77 -6.72 12.50
N ASN A 276 -18.11 -5.45 12.58
CA ASN A 276 -19.07 -4.79 11.70
C ASN A 276 -18.51 -3.52 11.01
N LEU A 277 -17.35 -3.05 11.42
CA LEU A 277 -16.71 -1.89 10.79
C LEU A 277 -15.86 -2.29 9.58
N GLY A 278 -15.54 -3.57 9.41
CA GLY A 278 -14.66 -4.07 8.37
C GLY A 278 -13.19 -3.92 8.72
N ARG A 279 -12.36 -3.84 7.71
CA ARG A 279 -10.93 -3.58 7.80
C ARG A 279 -10.72 -2.07 7.91
N GLU A 280 -10.12 -1.62 9.00
CA GLU A 280 -9.84 -0.22 9.31
C GLU A 280 -8.35 0.08 9.06
N THR A 281 -7.96 1.35 8.99
CA THR A 281 -6.56 1.77 8.82
C THR A 281 -5.92 2.11 10.15
N PHE A 282 -4.75 1.51 10.40
CA PHE A 282 -3.94 1.66 11.61
C PHE A 282 -2.57 2.25 11.29
N LEU A 283 -1.99 2.94 12.25
CA LEU A 283 -0.63 3.48 12.19
C LEU A 283 0.28 2.72 13.17
N VAL A 284 1.51 2.44 12.75
CA VAL A 284 2.50 1.76 13.58
C VAL A 284 3.88 2.39 13.37
N PRO A 285 4.65 2.69 14.45
CA PRO A 285 6.02 3.16 14.33
C PRO A 285 6.95 2.03 13.91
N MET A 286 8.05 2.38 13.25
CA MET A 286 9.04 1.43 12.79
C MET A 286 10.45 2.00 12.95
N VAL A 287 11.41 1.13 13.27
CA VAL A 287 12.84 1.46 13.29
C VAL A 287 13.63 0.41 12.51
N TRP A 288 14.84 0.75 12.09
CA TRP A 288 15.78 -0.17 11.45
C TRP A 288 16.82 -0.64 12.47
N ASP A 289 17.02 -1.95 12.57
CA ASP A 289 18.06 -2.51 13.43
C ASP A 289 19.48 -2.35 12.82
N GLU A 290 20.51 -2.76 13.56
CA GLU A 290 21.92 -2.72 13.10
C GLU A 290 22.17 -3.59 11.86
N GLY A 291 21.37 -4.63 11.64
CA GLY A 291 21.41 -5.49 10.45
C GLY A 291 20.70 -4.89 9.24
N GLY A 292 20.05 -3.74 9.41
CA GLY A 292 19.25 -3.06 8.37
C GLY A 292 17.91 -3.74 8.14
N TRP A 293 17.34 -4.43 9.13
CA TRP A 293 16.00 -5.00 9.05
C TRP A 293 15.00 -4.20 9.89
N PRO A 294 13.73 -4.11 9.48
CA PRO A 294 12.73 -3.35 10.23
C PRO A 294 12.31 -4.05 11.52
N VAL A 295 12.13 -3.26 12.56
CA VAL A 295 11.41 -3.61 13.78
C VAL A 295 10.14 -2.78 13.81
N ILE A 296 8.99 -3.41 13.67
CA ILE A 296 7.71 -2.74 13.47
C ILE A 296 6.90 -2.84 14.76
N GLY A 297 6.38 -1.72 15.25
CA GLY A 297 5.60 -1.65 16.47
C GLY A 297 6.33 -2.18 17.69
N ARG A 298 5.59 -2.79 18.61
CA ARG A 298 6.17 -3.45 19.77
C ARG A 298 6.60 -4.87 19.42
N ASP A 299 7.79 -5.00 18.83
CA ASP A 299 8.40 -6.27 18.44
C ASP A 299 7.48 -7.11 17.51
N GLY A 300 7.02 -6.48 16.45
CA GLY A 300 6.15 -7.09 15.45
C GLY A 300 4.65 -7.07 15.77
N LEU A 301 4.23 -6.34 16.81
CA LEU A 301 2.85 -6.28 17.25
C LEU A 301 2.25 -4.87 17.14
N LEU A 302 0.97 -4.80 16.80
CA LEU A 302 0.17 -3.59 16.80
C LEU A 302 -0.61 -3.46 18.11
N ASP A 303 -0.34 -2.39 18.84
CA ASP A 303 -1.11 -1.99 20.01
C ASP A 303 -2.21 -0.97 19.65
N GLU A 304 -3.33 -1.00 20.38
CA GLU A 304 -4.41 -0.02 20.18
C GLU A 304 -3.98 1.38 20.64
N LYS A 305 -3.19 1.46 21.71
CA LYS A 305 -2.66 2.72 22.24
C LYS A 305 -1.15 2.74 22.08
N LEU A 306 -0.66 3.77 21.43
CA LEU A 306 0.77 4.05 21.33
C LEU A 306 1.11 5.25 22.22
N THR A 307 1.93 4.98 23.23
CA THR A 307 2.42 5.99 24.16
C THR A 307 3.89 6.29 23.87
N GLU A 308 4.40 7.43 24.34
CA GLU A 308 5.83 7.77 24.24
C GLU A 308 6.76 6.67 24.77
N ASN A 309 6.30 5.86 25.73
CA ASN A 309 7.08 4.74 26.27
C ASN A 309 7.21 3.57 25.27
N CYS A 310 6.25 3.38 24.41
CA CYS A 310 6.35 2.39 23.30
C CYS A 310 7.37 2.85 22.25
N LEU A 311 7.43 4.17 22.00
CA LEU A 311 8.40 4.80 21.10
C LEU A 311 9.81 4.81 21.72
N VAL A 312 9.92 5.10 23.02
CA VAL A 312 11.20 5.16 23.75
C VAL A 312 11.91 3.81 23.82
N GLY A 313 11.17 2.69 23.83
CA GLY A 313 11.75 1.34 23.70
C GLY A 313 12.37 1.11 22.32
N LEU A 314 11.78 1.66 21.26
CA LEU A 314 12.26 1.58 19.89
C LEU A 314 13.42 2.57 19.60
N PHE A 315 13.41 3.76 20.22
CA PHE A 315 14.38 4.82 19.95
C PHE A 315 15.55 4.89 20.97
N LYS A 316 15.55 4.08 22.04
CA LYS A 316 16.65 4.06 23.05
C LYS A 316 17.89 3.27 22.64
N SER A 317 17.96 2.74 21.45
CA SER A 317 19.18 2.12 20.89
C SER A 317 20.01 3.08 20.03
N ARG A 318 19.84 4.39 20.21
CA ARG A 318 20.74 5.41 19.66
C ARG A 318 21.73 5.91 20.70
#